data_4b38c4ec8714302de2e894ce9f7391a2
#
_entry.id   4b38c4ec8714302de2e894ce9f7391a2
#
_cell.length_a   1.000
_cell.length_b   1.000
_cell.length_c   1.000
_cell.angle_alpha   90.00
_cell.angle_beta   90.00
_cell.angle_gamma   90.00
#
_symmetry.space_group_name_H-M   'P 1'
#
loop_
_entity.id
_entity.type
_entity.pdbx_description
1 polymer ?
#
loop_
_entity_poly.entity_id
_entity_poly.type
_entity_poly.pdbx_seq_one_letter_code
_entity_poly.pdbx_strand_id
1 'polypeptide(L)'
;MISILTVLMPVILVVFFGWLMRKRNLFSETTVEELKRLLVNNILPVAIFHALSTTSYTGKSLMQVGMMFVIMGISFGAGFLMRPLIKPPFRKYLPFLVSLYEGGMVAYPLYTKLCGVENLYKIAVLDIAGVLFVFGIYMNTLAFEESGEKADLKKAVVKAFKTPAFVASVAGILLGCTGVMKWFTGTGAGQVYESAVATIVDPLSNMILLIVGYNIQTDREVLIPCLKTIGLRILLQAGMICLMLFILHRLEGPDPLLDKAVLIYMSTPTTYSLQSFIRDKNGANYASTVNALYIFVTIAVFAAVSMFL
;
A
#
# COMPACT_ATOMS: atom_id res chain seq x y z
N MET A 1 -23.32 -14.93 1.23
CA MET A 1 -22.43 -15.61 2.20
C MET A 1 -21.34 -16.43 1.54
N ILE A 2 -21.66 -17.38 0.64
CA ILE A 2 -20.66 -18.22 -0.06
C ILE A 2 -19.67 -17.35 -0.87
N SER A 3 -20.14 -16.32 -1.59
CA SER A 3 -19.30 -15.44 -2.39
C SER A 3 -18.24 -14.67 -1.57
N ILE A 4 -18.54 -14.33 -0.33
CA ILE A 4 -17.61 -13.63 0.58
C ILE A 4 -16.52 -14.59 1.07
N LEU A 5 -16.90 -15.81 1.46
CA LEU A 5 -15.95 -16.85 1.85
C LEU A 5 -15.02 -17.21 0.70
N THR A 6 -15.49 -17.22 -0.53
CA THR A 6 -14.67 -17.50 -1.73
C THR A 6 -13.57 -16.43 -1.94
N VAL A 7 -13.82 -15.20 -1.53
CA VAL A 7 -12.84 -14.10 -1.65
C VAL A 7 -11.91 -14.02 -0.44
N LEU A 8 -12.47 -14.18 0.77
CA LEU A 8 -11.72 -13.99 2.02
C LEU A 8 -10.88 -15.21 2.41
N MET A 9 -11.42 -16.43 2.24
CA MET A 9 -10.73 -17.64 2.68
C MET A 9 -9.36 -17.83 2.02
N PRO A 10 -9.17 -17.62 0.71
CA PRO A 10 -7.84 -17.69 0.12
C PRO A 10 -6.84 -16.71 0.75
N VAL A 11 -7.25 -15.46 1.02
CA VAL A 11 -6.39 -14.46 1.65
C VAL A 11 -6.00 -14.91 3.06
N ILE A 12 -6.98 -15.31 3.88
CA ILE A 12 -6.74 -15.79 5.26
C ILE A 12 -5.85 -17.03 5.25
N LEU A 13 -6.10 -17.97 4.34
CA LEU A 13 -5.31 -19.19 4.23
C LEU A 13 -3.86 -18.90 3.87
N VAL A 14 -3.61 -18.02 2.91
CA VAL A 14 -2.24 -17.68 2.50
C VAL A 14 -1.48 -16.99 3.65
N VAL A 15 -2.11 -16.04 4.36
CA VAL A 15 -1.53 -15.40 5.55
C VAL A 15 -1.28 -16.43 6.65
N PHE A 16 -2.22 -17.34 6.89
CA PHE A 16 -2.06 -18.42 7.86
C PHE A 16 -0.90 -19.37 7.48
N PHE A 17 -0.77 -19.74 6.20
CA PHE A 17 0.36 -20.54 5.72
C PHE A 17 1.69 -19.83 5.96
N GLY A 18 1.79 -18.53 5.71
CA GLY A 18 2.98 -17.75 6.01
C GLY A 18 3.34 -17.81 7.48
N TRP A 19 2.38 -17.61 8.38
CA TRP A 19 2.57 -17.75 9.82
C TRP A 19 3.01 -19.17 10.22
N LEU A 20 2.39 -20.20 9.65
CA LEU A 20 2.72 -21.60 9.89
C LEU A 20 4.13 -21.93 9.43
N MET A 21 4.57 -21.44 8.28
CA MET A 21 5.93 -21.59 7.76
C MET A 21 6.97 -21.04 8.72
N ARG A 22 6.71 -19.87 9.32
CA ARG A 22 7.58 -19.34 10.37
C ARG A 22 7.60 -20.25 11.61
N LYS A 23 6.42 -20.62 12.12
CA LYS A 23 6.28 -21.45 13.32
C LYS A 23 6.95 -22.81 13.16
N ARG A 24 6.98 -23.35 11.94
CA ARG A 24 7.61 -24.65 11.60
C ARG A 24 9.05 -24.52 11.14
N ASN A 25 9.62 -23.30 11.09
CA ASN A 25 10.96 -23.02 10.57
C ASN A 25 11.20 -23.62 9.17
N LEU A 26 10.18 -23.60 8.30
CA LEU A 26 10.28 -24.15 6.93
C LEU A 26 11.14 -23.27 6.02
N PHE A 27 11.16 -21.96 6.25
CA PHE A 27 12.04 -21.01 5.58
C PHE A 27 12.89 -20.25 6.59
N SER A 28 14.12 -19.96 6.20
CA SER A 28 14.97 -19.04 6.96
C SER A 28 14.52 -17.59 6.77
N GLU A 29 14.86 -16.72 7.71
CA GLU A 29 14.61 -15.29 7.57
C GLU A 29 15.30 -14.72 6.32
N THR A 30 16.51 -15.22 5.99
CA THR A 30 17.26 -14.84 4.79
C THR A 30 16.50 -15.20 3.51
N THR A 31 15.93 -16.40 3.41
CA THR A 31 15.14 -16.82 2.25
C THR A 31 13.92 -15.91 2.03
N VAL A 32 13.23 -15.54 3.10
CA VAL A 32 12.06 -14.65 3.03
C VAL A 32 12.46 -13.24 2.63
N GLU A 33 13.60 -12.73 3.14
CA GLU A 33 14.12 -11.42 2.73
C GLU A 33 14.59 -11.41 1.26
N GLU A 34 15.19 -12.47 0.75
CA GLU A 34 15.54 -12.61 -0.66
C GLU A 34 14.30 -12.66 -1.55
N LEU A 35 13.29 -13.44 -1.16
CA LEU A 35 11.99 -13.48 -1.85
C LEU A 35 11.34 -12.09 -1.87
N LYS A 36 11.29 -11.40 -0.73
CA LYS A 36 10.79 -10.03 -0.64
C LYS A 36 11.53 -9.07 -1.57
N ARG A 37 12.88 -9.19 -1.63
CA ARG A 37 13.70 -8.38 -2.52
C ARG A 37 13.37 -8.65 -3.99
N LEU A 38 13.19 -9.92 -4.38
CA LEU A 38 12.77 -10.29 -5.73
C LEU A 38 11.43 -9.65 -6.09
N LEU A 39 10.44 -9.79 -5.22
CA LEU A 39 9.09 -9.28 -5.45
C LEU A 39 9.09 -7.75 -5.56
N VAL A 40 9.72 -7.07 -4.61
CA VAL A 40 9.69 -5.60 -4.52
C VAL A 40 10.53 -4.90 -5.59
N ASN A 41 11.67 -5.48 -5.97
CA ASN A 41 12.60 -4.83 -6.90
C ASN A 41 12.41 -5.25 -8.36
N ASN A 42 11.73 -6.36 -8.63
CA ASN A 42 11.58 -6.86 -10.00
C ASN A 42 10.10 -7.00 -10.41
N ILE A 43 9.28 -7.71 -9.64
CA ILE A 43 7.90 -8.02 -10.05
C ILE A 43 6.98 -6.83 -9.82
N LEU A 44 7.03 -6.23 -8.64
CA LEU A 44 6.22 -5.06 -8.30
C LEU A 44 6.40 -3.88 -9.26
N PRO A 45 7.62 -3.50 -9.69
CA PRO A 45 7.80 -2.47 -10.71
C PRO A 45 7.07 -2.75 -12.03
N VAL A 46 7.03 -4.02 -12.47
CA VAL A 46 6.27 -4.41 -13.67
C VAL A 46 4.77 -4.16 -13.47
N ALA A 47 4.23 -4.58 -12.32
CA ALA A 47 2.83 -4.37 -11.98
C ALA A 47 2.47 -2.88 -11.93
N ILE A 48 3.30 -2.07 -11.25
CA ILE A 48 3.10 -0.61 -11.13
C ILE A 48 3.18 0.07 -12.50
N PHE A 49 4.22 -0.26 -13.29
CA PHE A 49 4.38 0.29 -14.64
C PHE A 49 3.18 -0.02 -15.52
N HIS A 50 2.75 -1.28 -15.55
CA HIS A 50 1.60 -1.70 -16.34
C HIS A 50 0.34 -0.95 -15.91
N ALA A 51 0.00 -0.95 -14.62
CA ALA A 51 -1.20 -0.29 -14.10
C ALA A 51 -1.22 1.21 -14.42
N LEU A 52 -0.09 1.91 -14.24
CA LEU A 52 -0.03 3.35 -14.47
C LEU A 52 0.09 3.72 -15.95
N SER A 53 0.77 2.92 -16.79
CA SER A 53 0.94 3.21 -18.21
C SER A 53 -0.32 2.96 -19.04
N THR A 54 -1.18 2.04 -18.61
CA THR A 54 -2.45 1.73 -19.27
C THR A 54 -3.62 2.60 -18.77
N THR A 55 -3.41 3.38 -17.70
CA THR A 55 -4.41 4.31 -17.14
C THR A 55 -4.64 5.50 -18.04
N SER A 56 -5.92 5.90 -18.20
CA SER A 56 -6.31 7.16 -18.88
C SER A 56 -6.43 8.26 -17.84
N TYR A 57 -5.53 9.24 -17.92
CA TYR A 57 -5.54 10.40 -17.02
C TYR A 57 -6.47 11.48 -17.51
N THR A 58 -7.30 12.01 -16.62
CA THR A 58 -8.24 13.11 -16.85
C THR A 58 -8.02 14.21 -15.80
N GLY A 59 -8.64 15.38 -15.99
CA GLY A 59 -8.63 16.43 -14.98
C GLY A 59 -9.20 15.95 -13.63
N LYS A 60 -10.19 15.06 -13.63
CA LYS A 60 -10.72 14.42 -12.42
C LYS A 60 -9.66 13.55 -11.74
N SER A 61 -8.88 12.77 -12.51
CA SER A 61 -7.80 11.96 -11.97
C SER A 61 -6.76 12.81 -11.23
N LEU A 62 -6.37 13.96 -11.78
CA LEU A 62 -5.44 14.87 -11.10
C LEU A 62 -6.02 15.44 -9.81
N MET A 63 -7.31 15.76 -9.80
CA MET A 63 -8.01 16.22 -8.60
C MET A 63 -8.03 15.11 -7.52
N GLN A 64 -8.35 13.88 -7.87
CA GLN A 64 -8.32 12.72 -6.95
C GLN A 64 -6.93 12.50 -6.35
N VAL A 65 -5.87 12.58 -7.17
CA VAL A 65 -4.48 12.52 -6.70
C VAL A 65 -4.18 13.65 -5.70
N GLY A 66 -4.56 14.89 -6.04
CA GLY A 66 -4.34 16.05 -5.16
C GLY A 66 -5.07 15.92 -3.83
N MET A 67 -6.34 15.50 -3.86
CA MET A 67 -7.13 15.26 -2.65
C MET A 67 -6.52 14.17 -1.77
N MET A 68 -6.14 13.04 -2.35
CA MET A 68 -5.52 11.94 -1.61
C MET A 68 -4.18 12.37 -1.00
N PHE A 69 -3.38 13.16 -1.74
CA PHE A 69 -2.11 13.71 -1.22
C PHE A 69 -2.36 14.62 0.01
N VAL A 70 -3.37 15.47 -0.02
CA VAL A 70 -3.76 16.33 1.10
C VAL A 70 -4.24 15.49 2.29
N ILE A 71 -5.07 14.47 2.06
CA ILE A 71 -5.54 13.54 3.10
C ILE A 71 -4.36 12.83 3.78
N MET A 72 -3.39 12.36 3.01
CA MET A 72 -2.15 11.78 3.55
C MET A 72 -1.37 12.78 4.39
N GLY A 73 -1.26 14.03 3.92
CA GLY A 73 -0.62 15.13 4.65
C GLY A 73 -1.31 15.43 5.98
N ILE A 74 -2.64 15.51 5.99
CA ILE A 74 -3.45 15.69 7.21
C ILE A 74 -3.24 14.51 8.17
N SER A 75 -3.30 13.28 7.67
CA SER A 75 -3.07 12.07 8.47
C SER A 75 -1.66 12.03 9.06
N PHE A 76 -0.66 12.47 8.29
CA PHE A 76 0.73 12.55 8.73
C PHE A 76 0.91 13.60 9.83
N GLY A 77 0.35 14.79 9.66
CA GLY A 77 0.33 15.85 10.68
C GLY A 77 -0.40 15.41 11.96
N ALA A 78 -1.57 14.78 11.83
CA ALA A 78 -2.29 14.20 12.94
C ALA A 78 -1.46 13.15 13.69
N GLY A 79 -0.69 12.33 12.96
CA GLY A 79 0.24 11.37 13.55
C GLY A 79 1.29 12.02 14.45
N PHE A 80 1.81 13.21 14.10
CA PHE A 80 2.72 13.96 14.97
C PHE A 80 2.02 14.47 16.24
N LEU A 81 0.79 14.96 16.11
CA LEU A 81 0.00 15.42 17.25
C LEU A 81 -0.36 14.28 18.21
N MET A 82 -0.57 13.08 17.69
CA MET A 82 -0.92 11.88 18.45
C MET A 82 0.29 11.15 19.06
N ARG A 83 1.54 11.56 18.77
CA ARG A 83 2.76 10.96 19.33
C ARG A 83 2.75 10.75 20.86
N PRO A 84 2.24 11.68 21.69
CA PRO A 84 2.21 11.51 23.14
C PRO A 84 1.40 10.29 23.61
N LEU A 85 0.47 9.78 22.79
CA LEU A 85 -0.35 8.62 23.10
C LEU A 85 0.42 7.29 23.06
N ILE A 86 1.58 7.28 22.39
CA ILE A 86 2.47 6.11 22.28
C ILE A 86 3.73 6.35 23.12
N LYS A 87 4.12 5.34 23.90
CA LYS A 87 5.33 5.41 24.74
C LYS A 87 6.62 5.32 23.90
N PRO A 88 7.73 5.99 24.34
CA PRO A 88 9.05 5.74 23.76
C PRO A 88 9.43 4.25 23.86
N PRO A 89 10.23 3.71 22.91
CA PRO A 89 10.85 4.40 21.78
C PRO A 89 9.95 4.49 20.53
N PHE A 90 8.75 3.92 20.54
CA PHE A 90 7.91 3.70 19.36
C PHE A 90 7.17 4.95 18.88
N ARG A 91 6.98 5.96 19.73
CA ARG A 91 6.19 7.18 19.43
C ARG A 91 6.67 7.91 18.16
N LYS A 92 7.96 7.84 17.83
CA LYS A 92 8.53 8.52 16.66
C LYS A 92 8.03 7.93 15.33
N TYR A 93 7.59 6.66 15.34
CA TYR A 93 7.09 5.97 14.15
C TYR A 93 5.60 6.16 13.89
N LEU A 94 4.85 6.70 14.87
CA LEU A 94 3.40 6.84 14.75
C LEU A 94 2.95 7.62 13.49
N PRO A 95 3.53 8.80 13.13
CA PRO A 95 3.13 9.52 11.93
C PRO A 95 3.25 8.66 10.66
N PHE A 96 4.32 7.87 10.60
CA PHE A 96 4.60 6.99 9.48
C PHE A 96 3.63 5.80 9.41
N LEU A 97 3.16 5.32 10.54
CA LEU A 97 2.25 4.18 10.63
C LEU A 97 0.78 4.53 10.40
N VAL A 98 0.40 5.82 10.45
CA VAL A 98 -1.00 6.23 10.32
C VAL A 98 -1.34 6.98 9.04
N SER A 99 -0.37 7.31 8.18
CA SER A 99 -0.57 8.27 7.08
C SER A 99 -0.54 7.69 5.67
N LEU A 100 0.09 6.55 5.48
CA LEU A 100 0.24 5.91 4.16
C LEU A 100 -0.60 4.64 4.04
N TYR A 101 -0.73 4.19 2.81
CA TYR A 101 -1.49 3.01 2.42
C TYR A 101 -0.64 2.09 1.55
N GLU A 102 -0.92 0.78 1.61
CA GLU A 102 -0.24 -0.21 0.78
C GLU A 102 -1.07 -0.49 -0.47
N GLY A 103 -0.73 0.19 -1.55
CA GLY A 103 -1.42 0.09 -2.83
C GLY A 103 -1.15 -1.23 -3.55
N GLY A 104 0.05 -1.36 -4.10
CA GLY A 104 0.41 -2.42 -5.04
C GLY A 104 0.27 -3.83 -4.50
N MET A 105 0.63 -4.03 -3.24
CA MET A 105 0.70 -5.36 -2.63
C MET A 105 -0.61 -5.81 -1.97
N VAL A 106 -1.45 -4.90 -1.53
CA VAL A 106 -2.68 -5.24 -0.79
C VAL A 106 -3.91 -4.69 -1.49
N ALA A 107 -3.95 -3.37 -1.75
CA ALA A 107 -5.16 -2.74 -2.27
C ALA A 107 -5.50 -3.20 -3.69
N TYR A 108 -4.53 -3.27 -4.59
CA TYR A 108 -4.77 -3.66 -5.99
C TYR A 108 -5.37 -5.07 -6.10
N PRO A 109 -4.78 -6.11 -5.47
CA PRO A 109 -5.35 -7.45 -5.52
C PRO A 109 -6.76 -7.55 -4.96
N LEU A 110 -7.01 -6.90 -3.82
CA LEU A 110 -8.33 -6.90 -3.20
C LEU A 110 -9.35 -6.17 -4.08
N TYR A 111 -8.98 -5.02 -4.61
CA TYR A 111 -9.86 -4.23 -5.47
C TYR A 111 -10.18 -4.94 -6.78
N THR A 112 -9.19 -5.50 -7.47
CA THR A 112 -9.42 -6.22 -8.73
C THR A 112 -10.27 -7.46 -8.54
N LYS A 113 -10.13 -8.13 -7.41
CA LYS A 113 -10.95 -9.29 -7.08
C LYS A 113 -12.43 -8.95 -6.87
N LEU A 114 -12.70 -7.73 -6.40
CA LEU A 114 -14.07 -7.26 -6.15
C LEU A 114 -14.68 -6.53 -7.34
N CYS A 115 -13.87 -5.73 -8.05
CA CYS A 115 -14.34 -4.77 -9.04
C CYS A 115 -13.89 -5.08 -10.48
N GLY A 116 -13.06 -6.12 -10.68
CA GLY A 116 -12.49 -6.46 -11.98
C GLY A 116 -11.20 -5.70 -12.30
N VAL A 117 -10.38 -6.30 -13.18
CA VAL A 117 -9.09 -5.72 -13.61
C VAL A 117 -9.29 -4.43 -14.42
N GLU A 118 -10.37 -4.35 -15.18
CA GLU A 118 -10.74 -3.20 -16.01
C GLU A 118 -10.95 -1.92 -15.20
N ASN A 119 -11.26 -2.04 -13.90
CA ASN A 119 -11.47 -0.91 -13.01
C ASN A 119 -10.23 -0.57 -12.16
N LEU A 120 -9.13 -1.31 -12.31
CA LEU A 120 -7.90 -1.12 -11.54
C LEU A 120 -7.38 0.32 -11.59
N TYR A 121 -7.60 1.03 -12.70
CA TYR A 121 -7.17 2.41 -12.86
C TYR A 121 -7.69 3.35 -11.77
N LYS A 122 -8.88 3.11 -11.20
CA LYS A 122 -9.46 3.97 -10.15
C LYS A 122 -8.61 3.95 -8.88
N ILE A 123 -8.18 2.78 -8.45
CA ILE A 123 -7.33 2.67 -7.26
C ILE A 123 -5.87 3.05 -7.57
N ALA A 124 -5.38 2.77 -8.79
CA ALA A 124 -4.05 3.16 -9.23
C ALA A 124 -3.87 4.69 -9.26
N VAL A 125 -4.90 5.45 -9.65
CA VAL A 125 -4.89 6.91 -9.59
C VAL A 125 -4.73 7.40 -8.16
N LEU A 126 -5.44 6.83 -7.19
CA LEU A 126 -5.29 7.20 -5.77
C LEU A 126 -3.87 6.90 -5.26
N ASP A 127 -3.27 5.80 -5.68
CA ASP A 127 -1.95 5.36 -5.26
C ASP A 127 -0.81 6.25 -5.80
N ILE A 128 -1.03 6.99 -6.91
CA ILE A 128 -0.07 8.02 -7.38
C ILE A 128 0.24 9.02 -6.26
N ALA A 129 -0.76 9.45 -5.50
CA ALA A 129 -0.57 10.34 -4.35
C ALA A 129 0.37 9.70 -3.31
N GLY A 130 0.22 8.39 -3.05
CA GLY A 130 1.09 7.63 -2.15
C GLY A 130 2.55 7.63 -2.61
N VAL A 131 2.78 7.38 -3.89
CA VAL A 131 4.12 7.41 -4.49
C VAL A 131 4.76 8.80 -4.32
N LEU A 132 4.03 9.86 -4.67
CA LEU A 132 4.52 11.24 -4.52
C LEU A 132 4.78 11.60 -3.05
N PHE A 133 3.90 11.19 -2.15
CA PHE A 133 4.03 11.47 -0.72
C PHE A 133 5.22 10.72 -0.10
N VAL A 134 5.43 9.45 -0.46
CA VAL A 134 6.55 8.64 0.02
C VAL A 134 7.89 9.30 -0.29
N PHE A 135 8.12 9.67 -1.54
CA PHE A 135 9.42 10.20 -1.96
C PHE A 135 9.54 11.70 -1.70
N GLY A 136 8.46 12.47 -1.68
CA GLY A 136 8.46 13.89 -1.42
C GLY A 136 8.66 14.24 0.06
N ILE A 137 7.88 13.64 0.95
CA ILE A 137 7.78 14.04 2.36
C ILE A 137 8.22 12.93 3.31
N TYR A 138 7.64 11.74 3.15
CA TYR A 138 7.68 10.66 4.13
C TYR A 138 9.10 10.14 4.38
N MET A 139 9.82 9.74 3.32
CA MET A 139 11.18 9.20 3.44
C MET A 139 12.18 10.21 3.95
N ASN A 140 12.02 11.49 3.57
CA ASN A 140 12.88 12.58 4.07
C ASN A 140 12.67 12.80 5.56
N THR A 141 11.42 12.80 6.02
CA THR A 141 11.10 12.97 7.43
C THR A 141 11.56 11.76 8.24
N LEU A 142 11.44 10.54 7.71
CA LEU A 142 11.93 9.34 8.37
C LEU A 142 13.47 9.36 8.52
N ALA A 143 14.18 9.76 7.48
CA ALA A 143 15.65 9.88 7.52
C ALA A 143 16.09 10.90 8.59
N PHE A 144 15.37 12.01 8.72
CA PHE A 144 15.62 13.00 9.79
C PHE A 144 15.37 12.42 11.19
N GLU A 145 14.27 11.69 11.39
CA GLU A 145 13.93 11.06 12.68
C GLU A 145 14.92 9.95 13.08
N GLU A 146 15.54 9.29 12.11
CA GLU A 146 16.49 8.20 12.35
C GLU A 146 17.94 8.65 12.53
N SER A 147 18.37 9.69 11.85
CA SER A 147 19.79 10.13 11.83
C SER A 147 20.02 11.51 12.40
N GLY A 148 18.98 12.32 12.63
CA GLY A 148 19.12 13.74 12.98
C GLY A 148 19.70 14.61 11.86
N GLU A 149 20.01 14.02 10.71
CA GLU A 149 20.53 14.76 9.56
C GLU A 149 19.41 15.53 8.88
N LYS A 150 19.64 16.80 8.55
CA LYS A 150 18.69 17.61 7.78
C LYS A 150 18.39 16.90 6.45
N ALA A 151 17.12 16.83 6.11
CA ALA A 151 16.66 16.28 4.85
C ALA A 151 17.34 17.00 3.68
N ASP A 152 18.09 16.26 2.88
CA ASP A 152 18.65 16.74 1.62
C ASP A 152 17.73 16.26 0.50
N LEU A 153 16.88 17.17 0.04
CA LEU A 153 15.89 16.87 -1.00
C LEU A 153 16.58 16.34 -2.29
N LYS A 154 17.76 16.86 -2.63
CA LYS A 154 18.50 16.40 -3.80
C LYS A 154 18.95 14.94 -3.65
N LYS A 155 19.49 14.58 -2.48
CA LYS A 155 19.88 13.19 -2.19
C LYS A 155 18.66 12.26 -2.16
N ALA A 156 17.52 12.73 -1.62
CA ALA A 156 16.28 11.96 -1.59
C ALA A 156 15.75 11.68 -2.99
N VAL A 157 15.71 12.68 -3.87
CA VAL A 157 15.30 12.53 -5.27
C VAL A 157 16.24 11.56 -6.00
N VAL A 158 17.57 11.72 -5.87
CA VAL A 158 18.54 10.80 -6.47
C VAL A 158 18.33 9.36 -5.96
N LYS A 159 18.06 9.19 -4.67
CA LYS A 159 17.77 7.86 -4.08
C LYS A 159 16.47 7.29 -4.61
N ALA A 160 15.43 8.12 -4.79
CA ALA A 160 14.16 7.69 -5.38
C ALA A 160 14.36 7.14 -6.80
N PHE A 161 15.12 7.83 -7.66
CA PHE A 161 15.44 7.36 -9.02
C PHE A 161 16.30 6.08 -9.07
N LYS A 162 16.88 5.66 -7.94
CA LYS A 162 17.54 4.34 -7.82
C LYS A 162 16.57 3.23 -7.40
N THR A 163 15.33 3.57 -7.05
CA THR A 163 14.32 2.61 -6.61
C THR A 163 13.50 2.14 -7.83
N PRO A 164 13.52 0.84 -8.18
CA PRO A 164 12.84 0.34 -9.37
C PRO A 164 11.34 0.68 -9.40
N ALA A 165 10.66 0.59 -8.27
CA ALA A 165 9.25 0.94 -8.17
C ALA A 165 8.97 2.42 -8.48
N PHE A 166 9.84 3.34 -8.04
CA PHE A 166 9.70 4.78 -8.35
C PHE A 166 9.92 5.05 -9.84
N VAL A 167 10.95 4.45 -10.44
CA VAL A 167 11.22 4.60 -11.88
C VAL A 167 10.05 4.05 -12.71
N ALA A 168 9.54 2.88 -12.33
CA ALA A 168 8.36 2.28 -12.96
C ALA A 168 7.11 3.17 -12.84
N SER A 169 6.91 3.81 -11.68
CA SER A 169 5.81 4.74 -11.45
C SER A 169 5.91 5.97 -12.36
N VAL A 170 7.07 6.62 -12.39
CA VAL A 170 7.29 7.81 -13.22
C VAL A 170 7.14 7.47 -14.71
N ALA A 171 7.78 6.39 -15.16
CA ALA A 171 7.70 5.94 -16.55
C ALA A 171 6.26 5.55 -16.93
N GLY A 172 5.56 4.85 -16.04
CA GLY A 172 4.16 4.46 -16.22
C GLY A 172 3.23 5.68 -16.35
N ILE A 173 3.37 6.68 -15.47
CA ILE A 173 2.58 7.92 -15.54
C ILE A 173 2.85 8.66 -16.86
N LEU A 174 4.13 8.84 -17.22
CA LEU A 174 4.51 9.55 -18.44
C LEU A 174 3.91 8.87 -19.70
N LEU A 175 4.03 7.55 -19.80
CA LEU A 175 3.44 6.80 -20.91
C LEU A 175 1.91 6.81 -20.87
N GLY A 176 1.31 6.68 -19.70
CA GLY A 176 -0.14 6.76 -19.55
C GLY A 176 -0.71 8.11 -19.98
N CYS A 177 -0.01 9.22 -19.69
CA CYS A 177 -0.39 10.55 -20.16
C CYS A 177 -0.38 10.68 -21.71
N THR A 178 0.46 9.91 -22.41
CA THR A 178 0.50 9.91 -23.88
C THR A 178 -0.59 9.08 -24.52
N GLY A 179 -1.22 8.16 -23.79
CA GLY A 179 -2.18 7.19 -24.30
C GLY A 179 -1.58 6.09 -25.20
N VAL A 180 -0.27 6.12 -25.46
CA VAL A 180 0.42 5.16 -26.36
C VAL A 180 0.26 3.72 -25.87
N MET A 181 0.41 3.47 -24.56
CA MET A 181 0.24 2.12 -24.01
C MET A 181 -1.18 1.59 -24.16
N LYS A 182 -2.18 2.45 -23.97
CA LYS A 182 -3.57 2.06 -24.16
C LYS A 182 -3.87 1.70 -25.63
N TRP A 183 -3.31 2.44 -26.56
CA TRP A 183 -3.38 2.07 -27.97
C TRP A 183 -2.65 0.76 -28.26
N PHE A 184 -1.43 0.59 -27.74
CA PHE A 184 -0.60 -0.59 -27.94
C PHE A 184 -1.27 -1.86 -27.40
N THR A 185 -1.86 -1.83 -26.19
CA THR A 185 -2.56 -2.99 -25.61
C THR A 185 -3.78 -3.44 -26.42
N GLY A 186 -4.36 -2.55 -27.26
CA GLY A 186 -5.40 -2.91 -28.23
C GLY A 186 -4.91 -3.65 -29.46
N THR A 187 -3.59 -3.81 -29.65
CA THR A 187 -3.00 -4.54 -30.81
C THR A 187 -2.74 -6.00 -30.48
N GLY A 188 -2.51 -6.84 -31.51
CA GLY A 188 -2.10 -8.24 -31.31
C GLY A 188 -0.79 -8.38 -30.52
N ALA A 189 0.18 -7.48 -30.73
CA ALA A 189 1.41 -7.44 -29.94
C ALA A 189 1.13 -7.02 -28.48
N GLY A 190 0.16 -6.14 -28.27
CA GLY A 190 -0.30 -5.76 -26.95
C GLY A 190 -0.89 -6.92 -26.15
N GLN A 191 -1.64 -7.82 -26.79
CA GLN A 191 -2.17 -9.03 -26.13
C GLN A 191 -1.05 -9.95 -25.64
N VAL A 192 0.03 -10.10 -26.42
CA VAL A 192 1.21 -10.86 -25.99
C VAL A 192 1.88 -10.20 -24.78
N TYR A 193 2.02 -8.88 -24.80
CA TYR A 193 2.54 -8.10 -23.68
C TYR A 193 1.67 -8.29 -22.41
N GLU A 194 0.34 -8.16 -22.51
CA GLU A 194 -0.57 -8.35 -21.38
C GLU A 194 -0.47 -9.75 -20.78
N SER A 195 -0.42 -10.79 -21.64
CA SER A 195 -0.24 -12.17 -21.20
C SER A 195 1.10 -12.37 -20.46
N ALA A 196 2.18 -11.77 -20.97
CA ALA A 196 3.49 -11.82 -20.31
C ALA A 196 3.48 -11.09 -18.96
N VAL A 197 2.88 -9.90 -18.90
CA VAL A 197 2.73 -9.13 -17.65
C VAL A 197 1.90 -9.93 -16.66
N ALA A 198 0.76 -10.49 -17.05
CA ALA A 198 -0.08 -11.29 -16.17
C ALA A 198 0.71 -12.47 -15.59
N THR A 199 1.43 -13.22 -16.43
CA THR A 199 2.25 -14.37 -15.99
C THR A 199 3.28 -13.96 -14.92
N ILE A 200 3.90 -12.79 -15.07
CA ILE A 200 4.90 -12.28 -14.14
C ILE A 200 4.23 -11.79 -12.83
N VAL A 201 3.09 -11.11 -12.94
CA VAL A 201 2.46 -10.35 -11.83
C VAL A 201 1.48 -11.21 -11.02
N ASP A 202 0.82 -12.21 -11.61
CA ASP A 202 -0.20 -13.03 -10.93
C ASP A 202 0.26 -13.64 -9.59
N PRO A 203 1.49 -14.16 -9.44
CA PRO A 203 1.93 -14.72 -8.17
C PRO A 203 2.22 -13.66 -7.10
N LEU A 204 2.40 -12.37 -7.49
CA LEU A 204 2.85 -11.29 -6.61
C LEU A 204 2.03 -11.19 -5.33
N SER A 205 0.72 -11.09 -5.46
CA SER A 205 -0.20 -10.87 -4.34
C SER A 205 -0.16 -12.01 -3.33
N ASN A 206 -0.20 -13.25 -3.80
CA ASN A 206 -0.19 -14.43 -2.94
C ASN A 206 1.16 -14.57 -2.21
N MET A 207 2.27 -14.33 -2.91
CA MET A 207 3.61 -14.38 -2.31
C MET A 207 3.79 -13.30 -1.24
N ILE A 208 3.24 -12.10 -1.45
CA ILE A 208 3.30 -11.03 -0.46
C ILE A 208 2.44 -11.34 0.75
N LEU A 209 1.21 -11.82 0.56
CA LEU A 209 0.35 -12.24 1.67
C LEU A 209 1.01 -13.35 2.50
N LEU A 210 1.75 -14.25 1.86
CA LEU A 210 2.54 -15.28 2.53
C LEU A 210 3.67 -14.67 3.37
N ILE A 211 4.41 -13.69 2.82
CA ILE A 211 5.45 -12.95 3.56
C ILE A 211 4.84 -12.16 4.72
N VAL A 212 3.69 -11.54 4.52
CA VAL A 212 2.95 -10.85 5.59
C VAL A 212 2.65 -11.80 6.73
N GLY A 213 2.12 -12.99 6.41
CA GLY A 213 1.86 -14.03 7.41
C GLY A 213 3.13 -14.47 8.14
N TYR A 214 4.22 -14.69 7.40
CA TYR A 214 5.52 -15.05 7.98
C TYR A 214 6.05 -14.00 8.95
N ASN A 215 5.82 -12.73 8.69
CA ASN A 215 6.27 -11.60 9.50
C ASN A 215 5.40 -11.35 10.75
N ILE A 216 4.29 -12.06 10.95
CA ILE A 216 3.50 -11.95 12.17
C ILE A 216 4.33 -12.47 13.35
N GLN A 217 4.81 -11.54 14.17
CA GLN A 217 5.49 -11.84 15.45
C GLN A 217 4.55 -11.46 16.60
N THR A 218 4.47 -12.34 17.58
CA THR A 218 3.71 -12.11 18.81
C THR A 218 4.68 -11.89 19.97
N ASP A 219 5.40 -10.78 19.94
CA ASP A 219 6.17 -10.35 21.10
C ASP A 219 5.27 -9.50 22.00
N ARG A 220 5.10 -9.91 23.27
CA ARG A 220 4.21 -9.23 24.23
C ARG A 220 4.65 -7.79 24.51
N GLU A 221 5.94 -7.49 24.48
CA GLU A 221 6.47 -6.16 24.75
C GLU A 221 6.07 -5.16 23.65
N VAL A 222 5.98 -5.62 22.41
CA VAL A 222 5.63 -4.81 21.24
C VAL A 222 4.11 -4.79 20.99
N LEU A 223 3.39 -5.82 21.46
CA LEU A 223 1.96 -6.01 21.15
C LEU A 223 1.07 -4.86 21.65
N ILE A 224 1.26 -4.38 22.87
CA ILE A 224 0.43 -3.29 23.44
C ILE A 224 0.61 -1.97 22.67
N PRO A 225 1.84 -1.50 22.39
CA PRO A 225 2.04 -0.35 21.52
C PRO A 225 1.45 -0.55 20.12
N CYS A 226 1.56 -1.75 19.53
CA CYS A 226 0.99 -2.07 18.23
C CYS A 226 -0.53 -1.93 18.23
N LEU A 227 -1.23 -2.53 19.18
CA LEU A 227 -2.69 -2.46 19.29
C LEU A 227 -3.17 -1.01 19.48
N LYS A 228 -2.47 -0.21 20.28
CA LYS A 228 -2.78 1.23 20.42
C LYS A 228 -2.63 1.97 19.09
N THR A 229 -1.54 1.73 18.36
CA THR A 229 -1.31 2.35 17.05
C THR A 229 -2.37 1.93 16.04
N ILE A 230 -2.76 0.66 16.03
CA ILE A 230 -3.84 0.14 15.18
C ILE A 230 -5.16 0.84 15.51
N GLY A 231 -5.51 0.97 16.80
CA GLY A 231 -6.72 1.68 17.23
C GLY A 231 -6.72 3.15 16.79
N LEU A 232 -5.61 3.86 17.00
CA LEU A 232 -5.45 5.26 16.56
C LEU A 232 -5.55 5.38 15.04
N ARG A 233 -4.94 4.45 14.28
CA ARG A 233 -5.03 4.41 12.83
C ARG A 233 -6.46 4.17 12.37
N ILE A 234 -7.19 3.22 12.95
CA ILE A 234 -8.59 2.94 12.60
C ILE A 234 -9.44 4.21 12.78
N LEU A 235 -9.34 4.87 13.93
CA LEU A 235 -10.11 6.08 14.22
C LEU A 235 -9.78 7.21 13.24
N LEU A 236 -8.49 7.46 13.00
CA LEU A 236 -8.05 8.49 12.06
C LEU A 236 -8.51 8.18 10.65
N GLN A 237 -8.30 6.94 10.17
CA GLN A 237 -8.65 6.57 8.81
C GLN A 237 -10.16 6.54 8.57
N ALA A 238 -10.97 6.15 9.54
CA ALA A 238 -12.41 6.25 9.43
C ALA A 238 -12.86 7.70 9.17
N GLY A 239 -12.31 8.66 9.92
CA GLY A 239 -12.57 10.09 9.69
C GLY A 239 -12.09 10.58 8.33
N MET A 240 -10.88 10.16 7.90
CA MET A 240 -10.31 10.55 6.60
C MET A 240 -11.07 9.93 5.41
N ILE A 241 -11.53 8.68 5.54
CA ILE A 241 -12.39 8.02 4.54
C ILE A 241 -13.70 8.80 4.39
N CYS A 242 -14.38 9.10 5.49
CA CYS A 242 -15.62 9.90 5.46
C CYS A 242 -15.39 11.26 4.80
N LEU A 243 -14.29 11.95 5.13
CA LEU A 243 -13.94 13.23 4.55
C LEU A 243 -13.68 13.09 3.04
N MET A 244 -12.89 12.09 2.61
CA MET A 244 -12.58 11.84 1.21
C MET A 244 -13.84 11.57 0.39
N LEU A 245 -14.69 10.65 0.84
CA LEU A 245 -15.94 10.31 0.19
C LEU A 245 -16.89 11.52 0.13
N PHE A 246 -17.01 12.28 1.22
CA PHE A 246 -17.84 13.49 1.23
C PHE A 246 -17.40 14.51 0.18
N ILE A 247 -16.09 14.76 0.07
CA ILE A 247 -15.57 15.72 -0.92
C ILE A 247 -15.75 15.17 -2.33
N LEU A 248 -15.44 13.89 -2.58
CA LEU A 248 -15.62 13.26 -3.89
C LEU A 248 -17.07 13.33 -4.37
N HIS A 249 -18.03 12.96 -3.51
CA HIS A 249 -19.44 13.00 -3.85
C HIS A 249 -19.93 14.42 -4.13
N ARG A 250 -19.37 15.44 -3.47
CA ARG A 250 -19.70 16.85 -3.72
C ARG A 250 -19.14 17.37 -5.04
N LEU A 251 -17.96 16.90 -5.45
CA LEU A 251 -17.26 17.42 -6.65
C LEU A 251 -17.54 16.61 -7.91
N GLU A 252 -17.67 15.28 -7.79
CA GLU A 252 -17.78 14.38 -8.93
C GLU A 252 -19.13 13.64 -9.01
N GLY A 253 -19.89 13.67 -7.92
CA GLY A 253 -21.07 12.82 -7.72
C GLY A 253 -20.71 11.41 -7.23
N PRO A 254 -21.72 10.59 -6.87
CA PRO A 254 -21.51 9.21 -6.41
C PRO A 254 -20.94 8.32 -7.52
N ASP A 255 -19.86 7.61 -7.22
CA ASP A 255 -19.28 6.57 -8.09
C ASP A 255 -18.97 5.34 -7.22
N PRO A 256 -19.82 4.29 -7.23
CA PRO A 256 -19.67 3.13 -6.37
C PRO A 256 -18.33 2.40 -6.54
N LEU A 257 -17.73 2.42 -7.74
CA LEU A 257 -16.43 1.80 -7.97
C LEU A 257 -15.30 2.64 -7.36
N LEU A 258 -15.38 3.97 -7.44
CA LEU A 258 -14.42 4.87 -6.80
C LEU A 258 -14.56 4.81 -5.27
N ASP A 259 -15.78 4.73 -4.75
CA ASP A 259 -16.05 4.59 -3.32
C ASP A 259 -15.41 3.31 -2.77
N LYS A 260 -15.58 2.18 -3.48
CA LYS A 260 -14.89 0.93 -3.16
C LYS A 260 -13.38 1.06 -3.22
N ALA A 261 -12.85 1.80 -4.21
CA ALA A 261 -11.41 2.05 -4.31
C ALA A 261 -10.90 2.83 -3.09
N VAL A 262 -11.58 3.90 -2.68
CA VAL A 262 -11.24 4.69 -1.49
C VAL A 262 -11.28 3.83 -0.22
N LEU A 263 -12.39 3.10 -0.01
CA LEU A 263 -12.58 2.25 1.16
C LEU A 263 -11.50 1.17 1.27
N ILE A 264 -11.22 0.47 0.18
CA ILE A 264 -10.20 -0.59 0.16
C ILE A 264 -8.81 0.02 0.34
N TYR A 265 -8.45 1.05 -0.43
CA TYR A 265 -7.12 1.65 -0.40
C TYR A 265 -6.78 2.23 0.97
N MET A 266 -7.65 3.06 1.53
CA MET A 266 -7.41 3.71 2.82
C MET A 266 -7.54 2.76 4.03
N SER A 267 -8.09 1.58 3.85
CA SER A 267 -8.13 0.54 4.90
C SER A 267 -6.91 -0.39 4.90
N THR A 268 -5.96 -0.22 3.97
CA THR A 268 -4.74 -1.06 3.95
C THR A 268 -3.74 -0.66 5.04
N PRO A 269 -2.78 -1.54 5.39
CA PRO A 269 -1.63 -1.17 6.21
C PRO A 269 -0.85 -0.01 5.61
N THR A 270 0.11 0.56 6.35
CA THR A 270 1.09 1.47 5.73
C THR A 270 2.07 0.67 4.87
N THR A 271 2.83 1.39 4.03
CA THR A 271 3.76 0.72 3.12
C THR A 271 4.68 -0.27 3.82
N TYR A 272 4.76 -1.49 3.29
CA TYR A 272 5.68 -2.52 3.80
C TYR A 272 7.16 -2.16 3.65
N SER A 273 7.46 -1.17 2.82
CA SER A 273 8.82 -0.68 2.68
C SER A 273 9.33 0.06 3.93
N LEU A 274 8.41 0.58 4.77
CA LEU A 274 8.76 1.38 5.97
C LEU A 274 9.80 0.67 6.84
N GLN A 275 9.57 -0.59 7.19
CA GLN A 275 10.44 -1.36 8.07
C GLN A 275 11.88 -1.51 7.53
N SER A 276 12.05 -1.49 6.21
CA SER A 276 13.37 -1.61 5.57
C SER A 276 14.19 -0.31 5.64
N PHE A 277 13.56 0.80 5.97
CA PHE A 277 14.20 2.11 6.11
C PHE A 277 14.45 2.49 7.58
N ILE A 278 13.83 1.78 8.52
CA ILE A 278 14.06 1.96 9.96
C ILE A 278 15.37 1.24 10.33
N ARG A 279 16.33 1.99 10.89
CA ARG A 279 17.64 1.46 11.30
C ARG A 279 17.58 0.72 12.63
N ASP A 280 16.73 1.19 13.55
CA ASP A 280 16.52 0.56 14.84
C ASP A 280 15.73 -0.75 14.68
N LYS A 281 16.33 -1.88 15.10
CA LYS A 281 15.74 -3.21 14.98
C LYS A 281 14.39 -3.33 15.70
N ASN A 282 14.25 -2.71 16.87
CA ASN A 282 13.00 -2.74 17.64
C ASN A 282 11.91 -1.91 16.95
N GLY A 283 12.29 -0.76 16.38
CA GLY A 283 11.40 0.06 15.56
C GLY A 283 10.96 -0.64 14.29
N ALA A 284 11.85 -1.35 13.60
CA ALA A 284 11.52 -2.13 12.41
C ALA A 284 10.56 -3.29 12.74
N ASN A 285 10.80 -4.01 13.84
CA ASN A 285 9.90 -5.06 14.34
C ASN A 285 8.52 -4.49 14.71
N TYR A 286 8.48 -3.34 15.38
CA TYR A 286 7.23 -2.67 15.72
C TYR A 286 6.43 -2.30 14.47
N ALA A 287 7.07 -1.65 13.48
CA ALA A 287 6.42 -1.29 12.23
C ALA A 287 5.91 -2.51 11.45
N SER A 288 6.72 -3.57 11.38
CA SER A 288 6.34 -4.84 10.75
C SER A 288 5.14 -5.48 11.43
N THR A 289 5.14 -5.52 12.78
CA THR A 289 4.05 -6.11 13.56
C THR A 289 2.75 -5.31 13.41
N VAL A 290 2.83 -3.97 13.43
CA VAL A 290 1.64 -3.12 13.17
C VAL A 290 1.07 -3.43 11.80
N ASN A 291 1.90 -3.47 10.75
CA ASN A 291 1.45 -3.76 9.39
C ASN A 291 0.84 -5.16 9.26
N ALA A 292 1.50 -6.17 9.83
CA ALA A 292 1.03 -7.55 9.80
C ALA A 292 -0.32 -7.73 10.51
N LEU A 293 -0.52 -7.08 11.66
CA LEU A 293 -1.79 -7.13 12.38
C LEU A 293 -2.87 -6.29 11.72
N TYR A 294 -2.51 -5.16 11.11
CA TYR A 294 -3.49 -4.29 10.45
C TYR A 294 -4.14 -4.93 9.23
N ILE A 295 -3.53 -5.97 8.65
CA ILE A 295 -4.13 -6.71 7.54
C ILE A 295 -5.50 -7.32 7.91
N PHE A 296 -5.71 -7.70 9.18
CA PHE A 296 -7.00 -8.18 9.65
C PHE A 296 -8.08 -7.09 9.60
N VAL A 297 -7.71 -5.84 9.85
CA VAL A 297 -8.62 -4.68 9.71
C VAL A 297 -8.97 -4.51 8.23
N THR A 298 -7.98 -4.58 7.35
CA THR A 298 -8.20 -4.50 5.90
C THR A 298 -9.15 -5.60 5.42
N ILE A 299 -8.94 -6.84 5.86
CA ILE A 299 -9.80 -7.97 5.52
C ILE A 299 -11.24 -7.75 6.03
N ALA A 300 -11.39 -7.22 7.25
CA ALA A 300 -12.73 -6.93 7.80
C ALA A 300 -13.45 -5.83 7.02
N VAL A 301 -12.74 -4.75 6.65
CA VAL A 301 -13.30 -3.68 5.79
C VAL A 301 -13.63 -4.23 4.40
N PHE A 302 -12.74 -5.01 3.81
CA PHE A 302 -12.98 -5.64 2.52
C PHE A 302 -14.22 -6.55 2.54
N ALA A 303 -14.40 -7.34 3.61
CA ALA A 303 -15.59 -8.13 3.80
C ALA A 303 -16.86 -7.28 3.88
N ALA A 304 -16.81 -6.18 4.65
CA ALA A 304 -17.94 -5.26 4.76
C ALA A 304 -18.27 -4.60 3.40
N VAL A 305 -17.27 -4.12 2.67
CA VAL A 305 -17.45 -3.54 1.32
C VAL A 305 -18.04 -4.57 0.35
N SER A 306 -17.60 -5.83 0.42
CA SER A 306 -18.12 -6.91 -0.42
C SER A 306 -19.56 -7.31 -0.09
N MET A 307 -20.05 -7.01 1.12
CA MET A 307 -21.41 -7.34 1.57
C MET A 307 -22.42 -6.24 1.32
N PHE A 308 -22.01 -4.99 1.51
CA PHE A 308 -22.94 -3.86 1.60
C PHE A 308 -22.85 -2.86 0.44
N LEU A 309 -21.85 -2.96 -0.38
CA LEU A 309 -21.60 -2.11 -1.53
C LEU A 309 -21.37 -2.91 -2.82
#